data_cb6b5f9d5265ab283ce2848484c4fa6c
#
_entry.id   cb6b5f9d5265ab283ce2848484c4fa6c
#
_cell.length_a   1.000
_cell.length_b   1.000
_cell.length_c   1.000
_cell.angle_alpha   90.00
_cell.angle_beta   90.00
_cell.angle_gamma   90.00
#
_symmetry.space_group_name_H-M   'P 1'
#
loop_
_entity.id
_entity.type
_entity.pdbx_description
1 polymer ?
#
loop_
_entity_poly.entity_id
_entity_poly.type
_entity_poly.pdbx_seq_one_letter_code
_entity_poly.pdbx_strand_id
1 'polypeptide(L)'
;MGCLLALKVHKANLHDTKSGIFTALEAYRKYPTIRKYCADSGYRGSFVNNVKTIFDLDVDISGKIIPQGWKVVPKRWIVERTFAWLNNSRRLSKDYEILTCSAKAMIILSHCHTLIKRL
;
A
#
# COMPACT_ATOMS: atom_id res chain seq x y z
N MET A 1 3.53 12.77 -7.26
CA MET A 1 3.05 13.04 -5.90
C MET A 1 2.68 11.73 -5.23
N GLY A 2 2.96 11.51 -3.96
CA GLY A 2 2.73 10.23 -3.30
C GLY A 2 1.45 10.23 -2.47
N CYS A 3 0.28 10.43 -3.08
CA CYS A 3 -0.98 10.45 -2.37
C CYS A 3 -1.52 9.04 -2.09
N LEU A 4 -2.03 8.81 -0.87
CA LEU A 4 -2.75 7.59 -0.53
C LEU A 4 -4.13 7.61 -1.19
N LEU A 5 -4.43 6.61 -2.00
CA LEU A 5 -5.73 6.46 -2.66
C LEU A 5 -6.72 5.69 -1.78
N ALA A 6 -6.25 4.67 -1.10
CA ALA A 6 -7.02 3.87 -0.16
C ALA A 6 -6.12 3.35 0.95
N LEU A 7 -6.69 3.11 2.10
CA LEU A 7 -6.00 2.61 3.28
C LEU A 7 -6.92 1.67 4.06
N LYS A 8 -6.40 0.50 4.38
CA LYS A 8 -7.03 -0.43 5.32
C LYS A 8 -6.06 -0.80 6.43
N VAL A 9 -6.56 -0.86 7.63
CA VAL A 9 -5.85 -1.38 8.81
C VAL A 9 -6.63 -2.59 9.31
N HIS A 10 -5.96 -3.71 9.45
CA HIS A 10 -6.54 -4.95 9.93
C HIS A 10 -5.66 -5.57 11.01
N LYS A 11 -6.21 -6.55 11.72
CA LYS A 11 -5.47 -7.29 12.74
C LYS A 11 -4.32 -8.08 12.10
N ALA A 12 -3.20 -8.20 12.80
CA ALA A 12 -1.99 -8.86 12.30
C ALA A 12 -2.15 -10.36 11.98
N ASN A 13 -3.23 -10.99 12.43
CA ASN A 13 -3.55 -12.38 12.12
C ASN A 13 -4.13 -12.61 10.71
N LEU A 14 -4.47 -11.53 10.00
CA LEU A 14 -4.95 -11.63 8.62
C LEU A 14 -3.76 -11.56 7.65
N HIS A 15 -3.75 -12.49 6.70
CA HIS A 15 -2.69 -12.51 5.70
C HIS A 15 -2.86 -11.37 4.68
N ASP A 16 -1.78 -10.66 4.38
CA ASP A 16 -1.80 -9.45 3.53
C ASP A 16 -2.37 -9.71 2.13
N THR A 17 -2.11 -10.87 1.56
CA THR A 17 -2.64 -11.22 0.23
C THR A 17 -4.16 -11.35 0.19
N LYS A 18 -4.76 -11.78 1.30
CA LYS A 18 -6.23 -11.87 1.42
C LYS A 18 -6.86 -10.50 1.67
N SER A 19 -6.22 -9.67 2.48
CA SER A 19 -6.73 -8.34 2.81
C SER A 19 -6.42 -7.29 1.73
N GLY A 20 -5.37 -7.47 0.95
CA GLY A 20 -4.95 -6.56 -0.11
C GLY A 20 -6.02 -6.36 -1.19
N ILE A 21 -6.82 -7.40 -1.49
CA ILE A 21 -7.90 -7.29 -2.46
C ILE A 21 -8.98 -6.30 -2.03
N PHE A 22 -9.29 -6.20 -0.75
CA PHE A 22 -10.27 -5.24 -0.24
C PHE A 22 -9.76 -3.79 -0.36
N THR A 23 -8.46 -3.58 -0.17
CA THR A 23 -7.84 -2.26 -0.39
C THR A 23 -7.86 -1.89 -1.86
N ALA A 24 -7.55 -2.83 -2.75
CA ALA A 24 -7.62 -2.64 -4.19
C ALA A 24 -9.05 -2.34 -4.65
N LEU A 25 -10.04 -3.04 -4.10
CA LEU A 25 -11.46 -2.80 -4.39
C LEU A 25 -11.90 -1.39 -3.95
N GLU A 26 -11.52 -0.95 -2.76
CA GLU A 26 -11.82 0.39 -2.26
C GLU A 26 -11.18 1.47 -3.14
N ALA A 27 -9.93 1.29 -3.54
CA ALA A 27 -9.22 2.20 -4.44
C ALA A 27 -9.92 2.28 -5.82
N TYR A 28 -10.29 1.14 -6.38
CA TYR A 28 -10.96 1.10 -7.69
C TYR A 28 -12.36 1.73 -7.66
N ARG A 29 -13.10 1.53 -6.58
CA ARG A 29 -14.43 2.16 -6.41
C ARG A 29 -14.35 3.68 -6.34
N LYS A 30 -13.31 4.22 -5.70
CA LYS A 30 -13.06 5.66 -5.63
C LYS A 30 -12.49 6.22 -6.93
N TYR A 31 -11.64 5.46 -7.60
CA TYR A 31 -10.88 5.89 -8.77
C TYR A 31 -10.98 4.84 -9.89
N PRO A 32 -12.10 4.80 -10.63
CA PRO A 32 -12.30 3.82 -11.71
C PRO A 32 -11.32 3.94 -12.87
N THR A 33 -10.55 5.04 -12.89
CA THR A 33 -9.50 5.28 -13.89
C THR A 33 -8.21 4.51 -13.67
N ILE A 34 -8.10 3.75 -12.57
CA ILE A 34 -6.96 2.88 -12.30
C ILE A 34 -6.86 1.84 -13.42
N ARG A 35 -5.68 1.73 -14.03
CA ARG A 35 -5.43 0.81 -15.15
C ARG A 35 -4.54 -0.37 -14.77
N LYS A 36 -3.79 -0.25 -13.68
CA LYS A 36 -2.81 -1.26 -13.29
C LYS A 36 -2.46 -1.13 -11.80
N TYR A 37 -2.23 -2.26 -11.16
CA TYR A 37 -1.67 -2.32 -9.81
C TYR A 37 -0.20 -2.77 -9.86
N CYS A 38 0.58 -2.28 -8.91
CA CYS A 38 1.94 -2.74 -8.67
C CYS A 38 2.01 -3.29 -7.25
N ALA A 39 2.54 -4.48 -7.09
CA ALA A 39 2.68 -5.13 -5.80
C ALA A 39 4.05 -5.82 -5.67
N ASP A 40 4.44 -6.15 -4.45
CA ASP A 40 5.66 -6.90 -4.22
C ASP A 40 5.46 -8.41 -4.46
N SER A 41 6.54 -9.17 -4.35
CA SER A 41 6.52 -10.61 -4.61
C SER A 41 5.64 -11.42 -3.63
N GLY A 42 5.34 -10.87 -2.45
CA GLY A 42 4.43 -11.50 -1.48
C GLY A 42 2.99 -11.59 -1.95
N TYR A 43 2.60 -10.77 -2.92
CA TYR A 43 1.24 -10.74 -3.48
C TYR A 43 1.04 -11.63 -4.70
N ARG A 44 1.98 -12.49 -5.03
CA ARG A 44 1.83 -13.46 -6.12
C ARG A 44 0.70 -14.46 -5.84
N GLY A 45 0.09 -14.97 -6.89
CA GLY A 45 -0.94 -16.00 -6.80
C GLY A 45 -2.34 -15.42 -6.61
N SER A 46 -2.94 -15.65 -5.46
CA SER A 46 -4.36 -15.34 -5.24
C SER A 46 -4.73 -13.87 -5.46
N PHE A 47 -3.88 -12.93 -5.04
CA PHE A 47 -4.13 -11.51 -5.26
C PHE A 47 -4.16 -11.16 -6.75
N VAL A 48 -3.18 -11.61 -7.52
CA VAL A 48 -3.10 -11.37 -8.96
C VAL A 48 -4.32 -11.94 -9.67
N ASN A 49 -4.69 -13.19 -9.34
CA ASN A 49 -5.85 -13.86 -9.91
C ASN A 49 -7.16 -13.13 -9.58
N ASN A 50 -7.34 -12.69 -8.34
CA ASN A 50 -8.52 -11.97 -7.90
C ASN A 50 -8.64 -10.60 -8.58
N VAL A 51 -7.54 -9.86 -8.70
CA VAL A 51 -7.54 -8.57 -9.41
C VAL A 51 -7.89 -8.77 -10.89
N LYS A 52 -7.35 -9.78 -11.54
CA LYS A 52 -7.68 -10.11 -12.93
C LYS A 52 -9.14 -10.49 -13.09
N THR A 53 -9.68 -11.31 -12.19
CA THR A 53 -11.07 -11.78 -12.25
C THR A 53 -12.07 -10.67 -11.97
N ILE A 54 -11.82 -9.83 -10.97
CA ILE A 54 -12.77 -8.81 -10.50
C ILE A 54 -12.72 -7.53 -11.35
N PHE A 55 -11.50 -7.07 -11.69
CA PHE A 55 -11.29 -5.77 -12.34
C PHE A 55 -10.85 -5.88 -13.79
N ASP A 56 -10.46 -7.07 -14.24
CA ASP A 56 -9.79 -7.28 -15.53
C ASP A 56 -8.54 -6.42 -15.72
N LEU A 57 -7.79 -6.24 -14.64
CA LEU A 57 -6.56 -5.46 -14.60
C LEU A 57 -5.34 -6.34 -14.36
N ASP A 58 -4.21 -5.91 -14.90
CA ASP A 58 -2.93 -6.56 -14.66
C ASP A 58 -2.28 -6.07 -13.37
N VAL A 59 -1.56 -6.97 -12.70
CA VAL A 59 -0.74 -6.66 -11.54
C VAL A 59 0.72 -6.83 -11.92
N ASP A 60 1.49 -5.77 -11.76
CA ASP A 60 2.94 -5.78 -11.95
C ASP A 60 3.60 -6.21 -10.63
N ILE A 61 4.12 -7.42 -10.61
CA ILE A 61 4.82 -7.94 -9.43
C ILE A 61 6.31 -7.60 -9.53
N SER A 62 6.81 -6.87 -8.54
CA SER A 62 8.25 -6.63 -8.39
C SER A 62 8.96 -7.95 -8.13
N GLY A 63 9.68 -8.47 -9.13
CA GLY A 63 10.42 -9.72 -9.02
C GLY A 63 11.56 -9.62 -8.01
N LYS A 64 11.94 -10.77 -7.41
CA LYS A 64 13.23 -10.88 -6.74
C LYS A 64 14.32 -10.64 -7.77
N ILE A 65 15.16 -9.66 -7.54
CA ILE A 65 16.36 -9.46 -8.36
C ILE A 65 17.31 -10.61 -8.07
N ILE A 66 17.63 -11.38 -9.10
CA ILE A 66 18.75 -12.33 -9.02
C ILE A 66 20.02 -11.50 -8.91
N PRO A 67 20.87 -11.76 -7.89
CA PRO A 67 21.97 -10.87 -7.59
C PRO A 67 23.11 -11.02 -8.60
N GLN A 68 23.06 -10.23 -9.65
CA GLN A 68 24.27 -9.86 -10.39
C GLN A 68 24.42 -8.33 -10.33
N GLY A 69 24.81 -7.82 -9.16
CA GLY A 69 24.97 -6.40 -8.92
C GLY A 69 23.76 -5.74 -8.23
N TRP A 70 24.02 -4.63 -7.57
CA TRP A 70 23.00 -3.84 -6.89
C TRP A 70 22.11 -3.13 -7.92
N LYS A 71 20.82 -3.48 -7.97
CA LYS A 71 19.86 -2.85 -8.86
C LYS A 71 18.64 -2.36 -8.07
N VAL A 72 18.33 -1.07 -8.19
CA VAL A 72 17.11 -0.52 -7.58
C VAL A 72 15.89 -1.09 -8.30
N VAL A 73 14.98 -1.71 -7.55
CA VAL A 73 13.73 -2.23 -8.11
C VAL A 73 12.85 -1.06 -8.53
N PRO A 74 12.41 -0.98 -9.79
CA PRO A 74 11.50 0.07 -10.23
C PRO A 74 10.22 0.11 -9.37
N LYS A 75 9.80 1.32 -8.98
CA LYS A 75 8.56 1.60 -8.23
C LYS A 75 8.54 1.17 -6.76
N ARG A 76 9.41 0.29 -6.29
CA ARG A 76 9.47 -0.10 -4.87
C ARG A 76 9.78 1.09 -3.96
N TRP A 77 10.67 1.97 -4.39
CA TRP A 77 11.04 3.16 -3.63
C TRP A 77 9.86 4.08 -3.29
N ILE A 78 8.78 4.05 -4.08
CA ILE A 78 7.57 4.86 -3.82
C ILE A 78 6.89 4.41 -2.52
N VAL A 79 6.78 3.10 -2.31
CA VAL A 79 6.22 2.51 -1.10
C VAL A 79 7.11 2.80 0.10
N GLU A 80 8.41 2.57 -0.05
CA GLU A 80 9.41 2.84 1.00
C GLU A 80 9.41 4.32 1.41
N ARG A 81 9.31 5.22 0.45
CA ARG A 81 9.18 6.66 0.70
C ARG A 81 7.93 6.99 1.51
N THR A 82 6.80 6.41 1.16
CA THR A 82 5.54 6.65 1.87
C THR A 82 5.63 6.17 3.32
N PHE A 83 6.18 5.00 3.57
CA PHE A 83 6.43 4.53 4.93
C PHE A 83 7.41 5.41 5.69
N ALA A 84 8.47 5.90 5.06
CA ALA A 84 9.40 6.83 5.67
C ALA A 84 8.71 8.13 6.10
N TRP A 85 7.80 8.64 5.29
CA TRP A 85 7.01 9.83 5.67
C TRP A 85 6.09 9.57 6.86
N LEU A 86 5.45 8.42 6.92
CA LEU A 86 4.60 8.03 8.05
C LEU A 86 5.41 7.84 9.33
N ASN A 87 6.61 7.26 9.23
CA ASN A 87 7.49 7.04 10.38
C ASN A 87 8.01 8.34 11.02
N ASN A 88 7.98 9.46 10.29
CA ASN A 88 8.31 10.78 10.87
C ASN A 88 7.24 11.26 11.86
N SER A 89 6.09 10.64 11.90
CA SER A 89 5.05 10.95 12.88
C SER A 89 5.26 10.13 14.14
N ARG A 90 5.52 10.79 15.25
CA ARG A 90 5.77 10.15 16.55
C ARG A 90 4.68 9.13 16.94
N ARG A 91 3.42 9.45 16.64
CA ARG A 91 2.28 8.58 16.95
C ARG A 91 2.26 7.28 16.15
N LEU A 92 2.91 7.24 14.98
CA LEU A 92 3.00 6.07 14.11
C LEU A 92 4.30 5.27 14.28
N SER A 93 5.21 5.70 15.14
CA SER A 93 6.47 4.99 15.40
C SER A 93 6.28 3.63 16.08
N LYS A 94 5.16 3.47 16.78
CA LYS A 94 4.71 2.22 17.42
C LYS A 94 3.20 2.10 17.27
N ASP A 95 2.69 0.90 17.47
CA ASP A 95 1.24 0.66 17.51
C ASP A 95 0.68 1.07 18.87
N TYR A 96 0.17 2.29 18.96
CA TYR A 96 -0.46 2.84 20.16
C TYR A 96 -1.99 2.70 20.16
N GLU A 97 -2.56 2.32 19.02
CA GLU A 97 -4.01 2.32 18.84
C GLU A 97 -4.60 0.92 19.11
N ILE A 98 -5.62 0.87 19.94
CA ILE A 98 -6.35 -0.37 20.24
C ILE A 98 -7.30 -0.73 19.10
N LEU A 99 -7.95 0.29 18.52
CA LEU A 99 -8.92 0.11 17.45
C LEU A 99 -8.28 0.38 16.08
N THR A 100 -8.59 -0.47 15.12
CA THR A 100 -8.10 -0.30 13.73
C THR A 100 -8.60 0.98 13.07
N CYS A 101 -9.81 1.43 13.41
CA CYS A 101 -10.35 2.70 12.91
C CYS A 101 -9.56 3.90 13.43
N SER A 102 -9.11 3.90 14.68
CA SER A 102 -8.25 4.95 15.25
C SER A 102 -6.87 4.94 14.59
N ALA A 103 -6.29 3.76 14.38
CA ALA A 103 -5.03 3.61 13.65
C ALA A 103 -5.14 4.17 12.23
N LYS A 104 -6.21 3.83 11.51
CA LYS A 104 -6.49 4.37 10.18
C LYS A 104 -6.58 5.89 10.19
N ALA A 105 -7.31 6.48 11.14
CA ALA A 105 -7.45 7.93 11.27
C ALA A 105 -6.09 8.61 11.51
N MET A 106 -5.24 8.05 12.36
CA MET A 106 -3.91 8.60 12.65
C MET A 106 -3.00 8.55 11.42
N ILE A 107 -3.06 7.51 10.62
CA ILE A 107 -2.30 7.41 9.37
C ILE A 107 -2.75 8.50 8.38
N ILE A 108 -4.05 8.69 8.22
CA ILE A 108 -4.61 9.72 7.33
C ILE A 108 -4.19 11.12 7.78
N LEU A 109 -4.28 11.42 9.08
CA LEU A 109 -3.86 12.72 9.63
C LEU A 109 -2.37 12.97 9.41
N SER A 110 -1.53 11.98 9.65
CA SER A 110 -0.09 12.08 9.39
C SER A 110 0.21 12.33 7.92
N HIS A 111 -0.49 11.65 7.04
CA HIS A 111 -0.33 11.84 5.60
C HIS A 111 -0.75 13.24 5.14
N CYS A 112 -1.90 13.73 5.62
CA CYS A 112 -2.36 15.09 5.35
C CYS A 112 -1.35 16.13 5.83
N HIS A 113 -0.81 15.98 7.05
CA HIS A 113 0.22 16.86 7.57
C HIS A 113 1.49 16.89 6.70
N THR A 114 1.91 15.72 6.23
CA THR A 114 3.07 15.61 5.32
C THR A 114 2.81 16.32 3.99
N LEU A 115 1.62 16.15 3.42
CA LEU A 115 1.26 16.82 2.17
C LEU A 115 1.19 18.33 2.31
N ILE A 116 0.59 18.83 3.40
CA ILE A 116 0.51 20.29 3.68
C ILE A 116 1.90 20.90 3.78
N LYS A 117 2.83 20.25 4.45
CA LYS A 117 4.22 20.74 4.55
C LYS A 117 4.98 20.79 3.23
N ARG A 118 4.48 20.13 2.21
CA ARG A 118 5.10 20.07 0.88
C ARG A 118 4.46 21.01 -0.15
N LEU A 119 3.40 21.67 0.25
CA LEU A 119 2.80 22.74 -0.54
C LEU A 119 3.63 24.02 -0.43
#